data_68715dc148af53b4db588a6e4811e159
#
_entry.id   68715dc148af53b4db588a6e4811e159
#
_cell.length_a   1.000
_cell.length_b   1.000
_cell.length_c   1.000
_cell.angle_alpha   90.00
_cell.angle_beta   90.00
_cell.angle_gamma   90.00
#
_symmetry.space_group_name_H-M   'P 1'
#
loop_
_entity.id
_entity.type
_entity.pdbx_description
1 polymer ?
#
loop_
_entity_poly.entity_id
_entity_poly.type
_entity_poly.pdbx_seq_one_letter_code
_entity_poly.pdbx_strand_id
1 'polypeptide(L)'
;MRNLRLDICYDGTRYRGWQRLPGRDDTIQGKLETALSRILEEPIEVSGSGRSDAGVHALHQAANFHCESAMPAGEILSKLRQYLPEDIGIYSCVDVQPRFHARLNARAKTYRYRIWNSQEPRVFERRYVAAMPERLDLDAMRRGAALLTGEHDFSAFCGNAKMKKSTVRRIDSIDIRRQGEEIQISFTGNGFLY
;
A
#
# COMPACT_ATOMS: atom_id res chain seq x y z
N MET A 1 2.88 -26.39 8.52
CA MET A 1 2.99 -24.90 8.47
C MET A 1 1.75 -24.33 7.82
N ARG A 2 0.99 -23.48 8.52
CA ARG A 2 -0.22 -22.78 8.03
C ARG A 2 0.20 -21.52 7.29
N ASN A 3 -0.63 -21.09 6.37
CA ASN A 3 -0.47 -19.80 5.70
C ASN A 3 -1.71 -18.94 5.98
N LEU A 4 -1.52 -17.76 6.53
CA LEU A 4 -2.59 -16.82 6.85
C LEU A 4 -2.44 -15.53 6.06
N ARG A 5 -3.58 -15.02 5.56
CA ARG A 5 -3.69 -13.72 4.92
C ARG A 5 -4.21 -12.68 5.90
N LEU A 6 -3.60 -11.52 5.86
CA LEU A 6 -4.04 -10.31 6.53
C LEU A 6 -4.53 -9.30 5.50
N ASP A 7 -5.64 -8.66 5.77
CA ASP A 7 -6.05 -7.43 5.10
C ASP A 7 -5.86 -6.27 6.07
N ILE A 8 -5.00 -5.32 5.70
CA ILE A 8 -4.48 -4.29 6.59
C ILE A 8 -4.69 -2.88 6.03
N CYS A 9 -4.79 -1.90 6.92
CA CYS A 9 -4.67 -0.49 6.57
C CYS A 9 -3.65 0.18 7.48
N TYR A 10 -3.09 1.31 7.05
CA TYR A 10 -2.18 2.08 7.89
C TYR A 10 -2.05 3.54 7.46
N ASP A 11 -1.86 4.39 8.46
CA ASP A 11 -1.34 5.74 8.28
C ASP A 11 0.20 5.66 8.26
N GLY A 12 0.78 5.87 7.08
CA GLY A 12 2.24 5.76 6.87
C GLY A 12 3.05 6.95 7.38
N THR A 13 2.41 8.01 7.91
CA THR A 13 3.06 9.29 8.25
C THR A 13 4.32 9.12 9.10
N ARG A 14 4.29 8.21 10.08
CA ARG A 14 5.40 7.98 11.02
C ARG A 14 6.36 6.87 10.59
N TYR A 15 6.10 6.23 9.43
CA TYR A 15 6.85 5.05 8.99
C TYR A 15 7.76 5.35 7.80
N ARG A 16 8.90 4.68 7.76
CA ARG A 16 9.83 4.70 6.62
C ARG A 16 9.41 3.75 5.51
N GLY A 17 8.10 3.57 5.36
CA GLY A 17 7.48 2.71 4.38
C GLY A 17 7.20 1.30 4.89
N TRP A 18 6.89 0.43 3.94
CA TRP A 18 6.53 -0.95 4.22
C TRP A 18 7.72 -1.79 4.71
N GLN A 19 8.80 -1.81 3.92
CA GLN A 19 9.86 -2.80 4.03
C GLN A 19 10.65 -2.69 5.34
N ARG A 20 10.77 -3.82 6.07
CA ARG A 20 11.66 -3.92 7.23
C ARG A 20 13.11 -3.56 6.86
N LEU A 21 13.71 -2.75 7.70
CA LEU A 21 15.10 -2.30 7.58
C LEU A 21 15.91 -2.82 8.77
N PRO A 22 17.17 -3.25 8.56
CA PRO A 22 18.04 -3.70 9.65
C PRO A 22 18.21 -2.60 10.71
N GLY A 23 18.08 -2.98 11.99
CA GLY A 23 18.27 -2.07 13.13
C GLY A 23 17.20 -1.00 13.29
N ARG A 24 16.05 -1.12 12.59
CA ARG A 24 14.94 -0.16 12.67
C ARG A 24 13.62 -0.86 12.93
N ASP A 25 12.79 -0.20 13.74
CA ASP A 25 11.46 -0.66 14.11
C ASP A 25 10.32 0.23 13.57
N ASP A 26 10.67 1.29 12.80
CA ASP A 26 9.77 2.30 12.25
C ASP A 26 9.29 1.96 10.81
N THR A 27 8.98 0.68 10.56
CA THR A 27 8.41 0.18 9.30
C THR A 27 7.14 -0.64 9.54
N ILE A 28 6.21 -0.65 8.59
CA ILE A 28 4.94 -1.38 8.73
C ILE A 28 5.20 -2.89 8.87
N GLN A 29 6.03 -3.47 8.00
CA GLN A 29 6.40 -4.88 8.06
C GLN A 29 7.05 -5.23 9.39
N GLY A 30 7.98 -4.40 9.88
CA GLY A 30 8.65 -4.63 11.16
C GLY A 30 7.68 -4.65 12.35
N LYS A 31 6.69 -3.73 12.40
CA LYS A 31 5.66 -3.72 13.43
C LYS A 31 4.79 -4.98 13.40
N LEU A 32 4.37 -5.41 12.20
CA LEU A 32 3.57 -6.62 12.03
C LEU A 32 4.35 -7.87 12.46
N GLU A 33 5.61 -8.01 12.03
CA GLU A 33 6.46 -9.16 12.37
C GLU A 33 6.74 -9.24 13.88
N THR A 34 7.03 -8.10 14.51
CA THR A 34 7.24 -8.02 15.96
C THR A 34 6.00 -8.44 16.73
N ALA A 35 4.82 -7.91 16.35
CA ALA A 35 3.56 -8.24 17.01
C ALA A 35 3.20 -9.73 16.84
N LEU A 36 3.28 -10.24 15.60
CA LEU A 36 2.98 -11.64 15.29
C LEU A 36 3.94 -12.60 16.00
N SER A 37 5.26 -12.32 15.96
CA SER A 37 6.24 -13.18 16.61
C SER A 37 6.03 -13.24 18.13
N ARG A 38 5.60 -12.14 18.75
CA ARG A 38 5.24 -12.13 20.17
C ARG A 38 3.95 -12.90 20.47
N ILE A 39 2.93 -12.76 19.60
CA ILE A 39 1.62 -13.41 19.79
C ILE A 39 1.74 -14.93 19.61
N LEU A 40 2.53 -15.37 18.64
CA LEU A 40 2.64 -16.78 18.24
C LEU A 40 3.83 -17.50 18.87
N GLU A 41 4.70 -16.77 19.57
CA GLU A 41 5.91 -17.27 20.25
C GLU A 41 6.89 -17.97 19.28
N GLU A 42 6.89 -17.53 18.02
CA GLU A 42 7.78 -18.04 16.97
C GLU A 42 8.21 -16.91 16.02
N PRO A 43 9.36 -16.99 15.34
CA PRO A 43 9.79 -15.99 14.37
C PRO A 43 8.82 -15.95 13.17
N ILE A 44 8.25 -14.79 12.89
CA ILE A 44 7.32 -14.61 11.77
C ILE A 44 7.92 -13.64 10.75
N GLU A 45 7.86 -14.01 9.46
CA GLU A 45 8.14 -13.16 8.33
C GLU A 45 6.84 -12.84 7.58
N VAL A 46 6.60 -11.56 7.28
CA VAL A 46 5.38 -11.08 6.61
C VAL A 46 5.68 -10.66 5.19
N SER A 47 4.96 -11.23 4.23
CA SER A 47 5.02 -10.86 2.82
C SER A 47 3.87 -9.94 2.45
N GLY A 48 4.15 -8.68 2.08
CA GLY A 48 3.13 -7.73 1.61
C GLY A 48 2.89 -7.81 0.10
N SER A 49 1.68 -7.48 -0.34
CA SER A 49 1.33 -7.42 -1.77
C SER A 49 2.09 -6.32 -2.52
N GLY A 50 2.53 -5.28 -1.83
CA GLY A 50 3.33 -4.17 -2.35
C GLY A 50 4.25 -3.60 -1.30
N ARG A 51 5.18 -2.77 -1.75
CA ARG A 51 6.03 -1.94 -0.89
C ARG A 51 5.61 -0.50 -1.09
N SER A 52 5.18 0.16 -0.04
CA SER A 52 4.96 1.61 -0.03
C SER A 52 6.24 2.30 0.44
N ASP A 53 6.48 3.50 -0.07
CA ASP A 53 7.59 4.35 0.36
C ASP A 53 7.27 5.04 1.68
N ALA A 54 8.26 5.75 2.24
CA ALA A 54 8.11 6.49 3.48
C ALA A 54 6.95 7.50 3.40
N GLY A 55 6.11 7.52 4.43
CA GLY A 55 4.96 8.42 4.53
C GLY A 55 3.73 8.01 3.71
N VAL A 56 3.80 6.98 2.86
CA VAL A 56 2.67 6.51 2.05
C VAL A 56 1.71 5.68 2.90
N HIS A 57 0.42 5.97 2.78
CA HIS A 57 -0.66 5.29 3.49
C HIS A 57 -1.19 4.11 2.69
N ALA A 58 -1.91 3.20 3.34
CA ALA A 58 -2.72 2.18 2.66
C ALA A 58 -4.12 2.14 3.27
N LEU A 59 -5.14 2.27 2.42
CA LEU A 59 -6.53 2.03 2.82
C LEU A 59 -6.80 0.53 2.93
N HIS A 60 -6.16 -0.27 2.06
CA HIS A 60 -6.30 -1.71 2.04
C HIS A 60 -5.08 -2.35 1.37
N GLN A 61 -4.33 -3.16 2.11
CA GLN A 61 -3.22 -3.93 1.58
C GLN A 61 -3.30 -5.38 2.05
N ALA A 62 -3.14 -6.33 1.13
CA ALA A 62 -3.02 -7.74 1.50
C ALA A 62 -1.57 -8.06 1.90
N ALA A 63 -1.45 -8.88 2.93
CA ALA A 63 -0.19 -9.50 3.34
C ALA A 63 -0.42 -10.96 3.69
N ASN A 64 0.63 -11.78 3.77
CA ASN A 64 0.53 -13.13 4.29
C ASN A 64 1.77 -13.48 5.11
N PHE A 65 1.60 -14.46 5.99
CA PHE A 65 2.67 -15.05 6.77
C PHE A 65 2.42 -16.54 6.99
N HIS A 66 3.47 -17.27 7.31
CA HIS A 66 3.39 -18.68 7.66
C HIS A 66 3.69 -18.86 9.15
N CYS A 67 3.02 -19.83 9.80
CA CYS A 67 3.27 -20.21 11.19
C CYS A 67 3.00 -21.69 11.45
N GLU A 68 3.52 -22.20 12.56
CA GLU A 68 3.21 -23.56 13.06
C GLU A 68 2.09 -23.52 14.10
N SER A 69 1.83 -22.39 14.70
CA SER A 69 0.83 -22.21 15.76
C SER A 69 -0.56 -22.71 15.34
N ALA A 70 -1.23 -23.42 16.23
CA ALA A 70 -2.62 -23.86 16.08
C ALA A 70 -3.65 -22.77 16.49
N MET A 71 -3.19 -21.58 16.95
CA MET A 71 -4.08 -20.50 17.40
C MET A 71 -5.09 -20.12 16.31
N PRO A 72 -6.40 -20.06 16.61
CA PRO A 72 -7.41 -19.68 15.63
C PRO A 72 -7.14 -18.30 15.00
N ALA A 73 -7.41 -18.16 13.70
CA ALA A 73 -7.18 -16.90 12.97
C ALA A 73 -7.92 -15.71 13.60
N GLY A 74 -9.14 -15.92 14.13
CA GLY A 74 -9.89 -14.89 14.84
C GLY A 74 -9.24 -14.46 16.16
N GLU A 75 -8.56 -15.35 16.87
CA GLU A 75 -7.81 -15.00 18.06
C GLU A 75 -6.54 -14.23 17.72
N ILE A 76 -5.83 -14.64 16.67
CA ILE A 76 -4.67 -13.88 16.15
C ILE A 76 -5.11 -12.46 15.79
N LEU A 77 -6.23 -12.31 15.08
CA LEU A 77 -6.79 -10.99 14.72
C LEU A 77 -7.08 -10.13 15.95
N SER A 78 -7.74 -10.73 16.97
CA SER A 78 -8.07 -10.01 18.21
C SER A 78 -6.81 -9.54 18.93
N LYS A 79 -5.79 -10.39 19.05
CA LYS A 79 -4.52 -10.04 19.68
C LYS A 79 -3.75 -9.00 18.85
N LEU A 80 -3.70 -9.10 17.52
CA LEU A 80 -3.06 -8.08 16.67
C LEU A 80 -3.66 -6.70 16.90
N ARG A 81 -4.98 -6.59 16.99
CA ARG A 81 -5.69 -5.32 17.26
C ARG A 81 -5.36 -4.72 18.62
N GLN A 82 -4.91 -5.53 19.58
CA GLN A 82 -4.48 -5.06 20.91
C GLN A 82 -3.00 -4.65 20.95
N TYR A 83 -2.15 -5.33 20.16
CA TYR A 83 -0.69 -5.13 20.21
C TYR A 83 -0.18 -4.09 19.21
N LEU A 84 -0.88 -3.90 18.08
CA LEU A 84 -0.47 -2.94 17.08
C LEU A 84 -0.79 -1.50 17.52
N PRO A 85 0.04 -0.53 17.10
CA PRO A 85 -0.26 0.88 17.31
C PRO A 85 -1.51 1.28 16.52
N GLU A 86 -2.20 2.32 16.97
CA GLU A 86 -3.48 2.79 16.41
C GLU A 86 -3.46 3.19 14.93
N ASP A 87 -2.26 3.47 14.41
CA ASP A 87 -2.04 3.82 13.00
C ASP A 87 -1.81 2.60 12.08
N ILE A 88 -1.91 1.36 12.61
CA ILE A 88 -1.94 0.11 11.83
C ILE A 88 -3.17 -0.71 12.21
N GLY A 89 -4.12 -0.79 11.28
CA GLY A 89 -5.37 -1.55 11.46
C GLY A 89 -5.37 -2.88 10.71
N ILE A 90 -5.99 -3.90 11.29
CA ILE A 90 -6.21 -5.21 10.66
C ILE A 90 -7.70 -5.43 10.48
N TYR A 91 -8.13 -5.55 9.22
CA TYR A 91 -9.54 -5.84 8.89
C TYR A 91 -9.86 -7.31 9.06
N SER A 92 -8.98 -8.19 8.57
CA SER A 92 -9.19 -9.63 8.59
C SER A 92 -7.88 -10.40 8.76
N CYS A 93 -7.99 -11.60 9.34
CA CYS A 93 -6.97 -12.64 9.38
C CYS A 93 -7.66 -13.96 9.05
N VAL A 94 -7.26 -14.62 7.96
CA VAL A 94 -7.90 -15.83 7.49
C VAL A 94 -6.88 -16.85 6.99
N ASP A 95 -7.17 -18.14 7.18
CA ASP A 95 -6.36 -19.20 6.59
C ASP A 95 -6.53 -19.21 5.07
N VAL A 96 -5.42 -19.41 4.37
CA VAL A 96 -5.38 -19.47 2.91
C VAL A 96 -4.60 -20.70 2.45
N GLN A 97 -4.67 -20.97 1.15
CA GLN A 97 -3.93 -22.09 0.57
C GLN A 97 -2.42 -21.98 0.87
N PRO A 98 -1.70 -23.08 1.11
CA PRO A 98 -0.28 -23.07 1.46
C PRO A 98 0.61 -22.34 0.45
N ARG A 99 0.24 -22.35 -0.83
CA ARG A 99 0.99 -21.69 -1.91
C ARG A 99 0.59 -20.22 -2.13
N PHE A 100 -0.40 -19.70 -1.40
CA PHE A 100 -0.77 -18.28 -1.55
C PHE A 100 0.40 -17.38 -1.15
N HIS A 101 0.64 -16.37 -1.97
CA HIS A 101 1.65 -15.34 -1.70
C HIS A 101 1.09 -13.97 -2.09
N ALA A 102 0.93 -13.08 -1.12
CA ALA A 102 0.26 -11.79 -1.30
C ALA A 102 0.81 -10.98 -2.49
N ARG A 103 2.12 -11.01 -2.73
CA ARG A 103 2.75 -10.29 -3.82
C ARG A 103 2.58 -10.98 -5.18
N LEU A 104 2.75 -12.30 -5.23
CA LEU A 104 2.76 -13.06 -6.50
C LEU A 104 1.35 -13.29 -7.03
N ASN A 105 0.37 -13.40 -6.14
CA ASN A 105 -1.04 -13.57 -6.49
C ASN A 105 -1.80 -12.25 -6.61
N ALA A 106 -1.13 -11.11 -6.42
CA ALA A 106 -1.76 -9.80 -6.65
C ALA A 106 -2.13 -9.63 -8.13
N ARG A 107 -3.40 -9.38 -8.42
CA ARG A 107 -3.92 -9.19 -9.79
C ARG A 107 -3.77 -7.76 -10.24
N ALA A 108 -4.03 -6.82 -9.34
CA ALA A 108 -3.92 -5.40 -9.58
C ALA A 108 -3.56 -4.64 -8.29
N LYS A 109 -3.10 -3.41 -8.47
CA LYS A 109 -2.86 -2.44 -7.39
C LYS A 109 -3.47 -1.12 -7.80
N THR A 110 -4.05 -0.41 -6.84
CA THR A 110 -4.58 0.92 -7.06
C THR A 110 -3.84 1.91 -6.17
N TYR A 111 -3.27 2.94 -6.78
CA TYR A 111 -2.72 4.09 -6.08
C TYR A 111 -3.65 5.27 -6.26
N ARG A 112 -3.96 5.96 -5.16
CA ARG A 112 -4.81 7.15 -5.16
C ARG A 112 -4.01 8.35 -4.68
N TYR A 113 -3.94 9.37 -5.53
CA TYR A 113 -3.47 10.70 -5.17
C TYR A 113 -4.66 11.57 -4.85
N ARG A 114 -4.58 12.31 -3.75
CA ARG A 114 -5.56 13.30 -3.34
C ARG A 114 -4.90 14.68 -3.41
N ILE A 115 -5.50 15.58 -4.18
CA ILE A 115 -5.00 16.94 -4.39
C ILE A 115 -6.04 17.90 -3.82
N TRP A 116 -5.62 18.78 -2.93
CA TRP A 116 -6.40 19.91 -2.49
C TRP A 116 -6.11 21.10 -3.40
N ASN A 117 -7.05 21.42 -4.30
CA ASN A 117 -6.90 22.42 -5.34
C ASN A 117 -7.63 23.70 -4.97
N SER A 118 -7.12 24.38 -3.93
CA SER A 118 -7.67 25.63 -3.38
C SER A 118 -6.57 26.48 -2.78
N GLN A 119 -6.80 27.79 -2.72
CA GLN A 119 -5.94 28.74 -1.97
C GLN A 119 -6.13 28.59 -0.46
N GLU A 120 -7.26 28.07 -0.02
CA GLU A 120 -7.55 27.87 1.40
C GLU A 120 -6.80 26.65 1.96
N PRO A 121 -6.15 26.77 3.13
CA PRO A 121 -5.37 25.68 3.70
C PRO A 121 -6.30 24.57 4.28
N ARG A 122 -5.94 23.31 4.04
CA ARG A 122 -6.63 22.13 4.61
C ARG A 122 -5.81 21.51 5.73
N VAL A 123 -5.74 22.18 6.87
CA VAL A 123 -4.81 21.88 7.97
C VAL A 123 -4.99 20.46 8.53
N PHE A 124 -6.22 20.01 8.77
CA PHE A 124 -6.49 18.72 9.39
C PHE A 124 -6.18 17.53 8.49
N GLU A 125 -6.25 17.70 7.18
CA GLU A 125 -5.97 16.62 6.22
C GLU A 125 -4.64 16.80 5.48
N ARG A 126 -3.80 17.75 5.89
CA ARG A 126 -2.52 18.09 5.24
C ARG A 126 -1.57 16.90 5.05
N ARG A 127 -1.74 15.83 5.83
CA ARG A 127 -0.94 14.60 5.72
C ARG A 127 -1.42 13.65 4.64
N TYR A 128 -2.64 13.86 4.15
CA TYR A 128 -3.33 12.94 3.25
C TYR A 128 -3.63 13.56 1.89
N VAL A 129 -3.39 14.86 1.72
CA VAL A 129 -3.63 15.59 0.48
C VAL A 129 -2.40 16.40 0.08
N ALA A 130 -2.12 16.49 -1.22
CA ALA A 130 -1.14 17.42 -1.76
C ALA A 130 -1.83 18.75 -2.03
N ALA A 131 -1.35 19.85 -1.43
CA ALA A 131 -1.87 21.18 -1.72
C ALA A 131 -1.32 21.69 -3.07
N MET A 132 -2.21 22.03 -3.99
CA MET A 132 -1.92 22.61 -5.31
C MET A 132 -2.91 23.74 -5.56
N PRO A 133 -2.57 25.01 -5.18
CA PRO A 133 -3.49 26.12 -5.29
C PRO A 133 -3.69 26.62 -6.73
N GLU A 134 -2.79 26.29 -7.66
CA GLU A 134 -2.87 26.67 -9.06
C GLU A 134 -4.05 25.96 -9.74
N ARG A 135 -4.69 26.64 -10.67
CA ARG A 135 -5.82 26.06 -11.43
C ARG A 135 -5.36 24.86 -12.25
N LEU A 136 -5.95 23.70 -12.00
CA LEU A 136 -5.72 22.47 -12.75
C LEU A 136 -6.76 22.28 -13.85
N ASP A 137 -6.30 22.02 -15.08
CA ASP A 137 -7.15 21.66 -16.22
C ASP A 137 -7.40 20.15 -16.20
N LEU A 138 -8.59 19.75 -15.69
CA LEU A 138 -8.96 18.34 -15.57
C LEU A 138 -9.12 17.66 -16.93
N ASP A 139 -9.50 18.39 -17.98
CA ASP A 139 -9.66 17.80 -19.29
C ASP A 139 -8.30 17.53 -19.95
N ALA A 140 -7.33 18.41 -19.76
CA ALA A 140 -5.95 18.14 -20.14
C ALA A 140 -5.37 16.95 -19.36
N MET A 141 -5.64 16.87 -18.04
CA MET A 141 -5.22 15.74 -17.21
C MET A 141 -5.84 14.41 -17.69
N ARG A 142 -7.14 14.41 -18.06
CA ARG A 142 -7.81 13.22 -18.60
C ARG A 142 -7.24 12.81 -19.96
N ARG A 143 -6.95 13.76 -20.85
CA ARG A 143 -6.27 13.47 -22.12
C ARG A 143 -4.90 12.84 -21.90
N GLY A 144 -4.10 13.39 -20.97
CA GLY A 144 -2.80 12.80 -20.59
C GLY A 144 -2.95 11.39 -20.00
N ALA A 145 -3.94 11.17 -19.13
CA ALA A 145 -4.24 9.86 -18.54
C ALA A 145 -4.58 8.81 -19.61
N ALA A 146 -5.34 9.20 -20.63
CA ALA A 146 -5.69 8.30 -21.74
C ALA A 146 -4.45 7.78 -22.50
N LEU A 147 -3.39 8.60 -22.63
CA LEU A 147 -2.14 8.20 -23.28
C LEU A 147 -1.34 7.19 -22.46
N LEU A 148 -1.52 7.17 -21.12
CA LEU A 148 -0.82 6.27 -20.22
C LEU A 148 -1.58 4.98 -19.94
N THR A 149 -2.85 4.90 -20.34
CA THR A 149 -3.68 3.70 -20.16
C THR A 149 -3.29 2.65 -21.19
N GLY A 150 -3.22 1.38 -20.77
CA GLY A 150 -2.77 0.27 -21.63
C GLY A 150 -1.41 -0.25 -21.20
N GLU A 151 -0.78 -1.02 -22.08
CA GLU A 151 0.55 -1.59 -21.85
C GLU A 151 1.61 -0.72 -22.54
N HIS A 152 2.54 -0.22 -21.74
CA HIS A 152 3.61 0.67 -22.19
C HIS A 152 4.94 0.35 -21.49
N ASP A 153 6.03 0.72 -22.12
CA ASP A 153 7.33 0.80 -21.45
C ASP A 153 7.44 2.12 -20.68
N PHE A 154 7.37 2.02 -19.36
CA PHE A 154 7.48 3.14 -18.44
C PHE A 154 8.93 3.40 -17.98
N SER A 155 9.94 3.06 -18.78
CA SER A 155 11.36 3.30 -18.45
C SER A 155 11.65 4.77 -18.14
N ALA A 156 11.03 5.71 -18.88
CA ALA A 156 11.16 7.15 -18.65
C ALA A 156 10.59 7.62 -17.28
N PHE A 157 9.73 6.83 -16.65
CA PHE A 157 9.15 7.10 -15.33
C PHE A 157 9.83 6.32 -14.21
N CYS A 158 10.87 5.53 -14.52
CA CYS A 158 11.57 4.70 -13.55
C CYS A 158 12.67 5.49 -12.85
N GLY A 159 12.54 5.69 -11.53
CA GLY A 159 13.59 6.35 -10.72
C GLY A 159 14.87 5.54 -10.57
N ASN A 160 14.85 4.23 -10.90
CA ASN A 160 16.01 3.36 -10.85
C ASN A 160 16.57 3.04 -12.25
N ALA A 161 17.48 3.86 -12.73
CA ALA A 161 18.14 3.67 -14.03
C ALA A 161 18.91 2.35 -14.19
N LYS A 162 19.25 1.66 -13.08
CA LYS A 162 19.97 0.37 -13.07
C LYS A 162 19.03 -0.83 -12.91
N MET A 163 17.73 -0.65 -13.08
CA MET A 163 16.76 -1.71 -12.91
C MET A 163 16.97 -2.81 -13.97
N LYS A 164 17.25 -4.04 -13.53
CA LYS A 164 17.45 -5.21 -14.41
C LYS A 164 16.14 -5.87 -14.87
N LYS A 165 15.00 -5.51 -14.24
CA LYS A 165 13.67 -6.08 -14.58
C LYS A 165 13.00 -5.22 -15.63
N SER A 166 12.08 -5.83 -16.40
CA SER A 166 11.27 -5.14 -17.39
C SER A 166 10.58 -3.90 -16.77
N THR A 167 10.58 -2.81 -17.52
CA THR A 167 9.87 -1.56 -17.22
C THR A 167 8.48 -1.51 -17.84
N VAL A 168 8.12 -2.53 -18.63
CA VAL A 168 6.77 -2.65 -19.21
C VAL A 168 5.75 -2.91 -18.11
N ARG A 169 4.70 -2.08 -18.06
CA ARG A 169 3.57 -2.20 -17.14
C ARG A 169 2.27 -1.98 -17.90
N ARG A 170 1.20 -2.56 -17.36
CA ARG A 170 -0.15 -2.31 -17.86
C ARG A 170 -0.91 -1.48 -16.81
N ILE A 171 -1.37 -0.32 -17.24
CA ILE A 171 -2.33 0.50 -16.49
C ILE A 171 -3.73 0.17 -17.01
N ASP A 172 -4.53 -0.45 -16.15
CA ASP A 172 -5.90 -0.88 -16.50
C ASP A 172 -6.85 0.31 -16.56
N SER A 173 -6.68 1.30 -15.68
CA SER A 173 -7.46 2.54 -15.65
C SER A 173 -6.76 3.66 -14.89
N ILE A 174 -7.03 4.90 -15.31
CA ILE A 174 -6.74 6.13 -14.56
C ILE A 174 -8.06 6.90 -14.44
N ASP A 175 -8.56 7.04 -13.23
CA ASP A 175 -9.80 7.75 -12.93
C ASP A 175 -9.50 9.08 -12.25
N ILE A 176 -10.05 10.19 -12.80
CA ILE A 176 -9.84 11.55 -12.31
C ILE A 176 -11.20 12.14 -11.96
N ARG A 177 -11.42 12.37 -10.67
CA ARG A 177 -12.66 12.93 -10.14
C ARG A 177 -12.38 14.20 -9.34
N ARG A 178 -13.30 15.17 -9.44
CA ARG A 178 -13.31 16.35 -8.60
C ARG A 178 -14.55 16.31 -7.70
N GLN A 179 -14.32 16.56 -6.43
CA GLN A 179 -15.38 16.72 -5.43
C GLN A 179 -15.11 18.01 -4.63
N GLY A 180 -15.83 19.06 -4.96
CA GLY A 180 -15.52 20.40 -4.42
C GLY A 180 -14.10 20.83 -4.85
N GLU A 181 -13.30 21.18 -3.88
CA GLU A 181 -11.89 21.56 -4.08
C GLU A 181 -10.91 20.36 -4.08
N GLU A 182 -11.40 19.16 -3.79
CA GLU A 182 -10.55 17.97 -3.83
C GLU A 182 -10.59 17.29 -5.20
N ILE A 183 -9.40 17.00 -5.74
CA ILE A 183 -9.22 16.18 -6.94
C ILE A 183 -8.58 14.86 -6.51
N GLN A 184 -9.20 13.75 -6.92
CA GLN A 184 -8.68 12.41 -6.70
C GLN A 184 -8.27 11.80 -8.04
N ILE A 185 -7.04 11.24 -8.07
CA ILE A 185 -6.52 10.50 -9.23
C ILE A 185 -6.23 9.08 -8.77
N SER A 186 -6.93 8.09 -9.34
CA SER A 186 -6.73 6.68 -9.01
C SER A 186 -6.12 5.96 -10.21
N PHE A 187 -4.94 5.39 -10.02
CA PHE A 187 -4.23 4.57 -11.00
C PHE A 187 -4.39 3.11 -10.63
N THR A 188 -4.96 2.29 -11.51
CA THR A 188 -5.07 0.84 -11.32
C THR A 188 -4.27 0.13 -12.40
N GLY A 189 -3.45 -0.84 -12.01
CA GLY A 189 -2.62 -1.58 -12.95
C GLY A 189 -1.98 -2.83 -12.33
N ASN A 190 -1.29 -3.62 -13.16
CA ASN A 190 -0.64 -4.87 -12.72
C ASN A 190 0.58 -4.65 -11.83
N GLY A 191 1.15 -3.46 -11.82
CA GLY A 191 2.30 -3.07 -11.01
C GLY A 191 2.81 -1.69 -11.39
N PHE A 192 3.59 -1.09 -10.49
CA PHE A 192 4.17 0.23 -10.68
C PHE A 192 5.68 0.17 -10.44
N LEU A 193 6.41 1.11 -11.04
CA LEU A 193 7.86 1.27 -10.90
C LEU A 193 8.16 2.23 -9.73
N TYR A 194 9.42 2.23 -9.30
CA TYR A 194 9.95 3.18 -8.31
C TYR A 194 10.53 4.42 -9.01
#